data_5d75a4d658ace89b6450d25369cfeec2
#
_entry.id   5d75a4d658ace89b6450d25369cfeec2
#
_cell.length_a   1.000
_cell.length_b   1.000
_cell.length_c   1.000
_cell.angle_alpha   90.00
_cell.angle_beta   90.00
_cell.angle_gamma   90.00
#
_symmetry.space_group_name_H-M   'P 1'
#
loop_
_entity.id
_entity.type
_entity.pdbx_description
1 polymer ?
#
loop_
_entity_poly.entity_id
_entity_poly.type
_entity_poly.pdbx_seq_one_letter_code
_entity_poly.pdbx_strand_id
1 'polypeptide(L)'
;MKQFLEKASVLSLSLVLITSFSISSALPAMFDYYQGYSTGQVELLVSLPSFGIMAMLLLNGVLERIFPERLQLTLGLLILSISGTAPFWYQGYYFVFVTRLLFGLGVGMLNAKAISIISERYHGKTRIQMLGFRGSAEVVGASILTLAVGQLLAFGWTASFLAYAAGLVVLALFLLFVPYDKEEGKVSKHKHEELERLTPTMKWLIFYLAIAASVIVCTNTAITFRIPSLMIEAGFGDAQLSSLVLSAMQLIGILAGLSFSFLISAFREKLLLVAGITFGVGQIMIALAPSLWLVVAGSVLGGFAYSIALTTVFQLISERIPAKLLNKAT
;
A
#
# COMPACT_ATOMS: atom_id res chain seq x y z
N MET A 1 -8.52 -23.70 17.14
CA MET A 1 -7.56 -22.66 17.57
C MET A 1 -6.35 -22.60 16.65
N LYS A 2 -5.61 -23.68 16.37
CA LYS A 2 -4.44 -23.67 15.46
C LYS A 2 -4.73 -23.13 14.06
N GLN A 3 -5.79 -23.58 13.39
CA GLN A 3 -6.17 -23.08 12.06
C GLN A 3 -6.55 -21.60 12.03
N PHE A 4 -7.13 -21.08 13.09
CA PHE A 4 -7.44 -19.65 13.21
C PHE A 4 -6.16 -18.82 13.33
N LEU A 5 -5.23 -19.25 14.18
CA LEU A 5 -3.93 -18.59 14.37
C LEU A 5 -3.10 -18.62 13.08
N GLU A 6 -3.11 -19.71 12.33
CA GLU A 6 -2.45 -19.81 11.02
C GLU A 6 -3.05 -18.79 10.03
N LYS A 7 -4.38 -18.76 9.87
CA LYS A 7 -5.06 -17.79 9.00
C LYS A 7 -4.78 -16.33 9.40
N ALA A 8 -4.83 -16.05 10.71
CA ALA A 8 -4.52 -14.71 11.22
C ALA A 8 -3.06 -14.33 10.95
N SER A 9 -2.12 -15.28 11.08
CA SER A 9 -0.69 -15.02 10.80
C SER A 9 -0.41 -14.82 9.31
N VAL A 10 -1.08 -15.55 8.43
CA VAL A 10 -0.99 -15.30 6.98
C VAL A 10 -1.57 -13.93 6.62
N LEU A 11 -2.71 -13.55 7.22
CA LEU A 11 -3.31 -12.23 6.99
C LEU A 11 -2.48 -11.10 7.59
N SER A 12 -1.74 -11.34 8.67
CA SER A 12 -0.87 -10.32 9.29
C SER A 12 0.24 -9.84 8.35
N LEU A 13 0.69 -10.68 7.41
CA LEU A 13 1.62 -10.26 6.35
C LEU A 13 1.08 -9.05 5.57
N SER A 14 -0.24 -8.99 5.37
CA SER A 14 -0.88 -7.92 4.61
C SER A 14 -0.96 -6.60 5.37
N LEU A 15 -0.83 -6.62 6.71
CA LEU A 15 -0.85 -5.39 7.51
C LEU A 15 0.32 -4.45 7.21
N VAL A 16 1.43 -4.96 6.68
CA VAL A 16 2.65 -4.18 6.42
C VAL A 16 2.90 -3.86 4.95
N LEU A 17 2.00 -4.28 4.02
CA LEU A 17 2.23 -4.16 2.57
C LEU A 17 2.07 -2.73 2.03
N ILE A 18 1.15 -1.92 2.59
CA ILE A 18 0.84 -0.56 2.11
C ILE A 18 1.29 0.49 3.14
N THR A 19 2.44 0.27 3.76
CA THR A 19 2.90 1.13 4.86
C THR A 19 3.96 2.15 4.46
N SER A 20 4.37 2.16 3.19
CA SER A 20 5.44 3.02 2.69
C SER A 20 5.20 4.51 2.93
N PHE A 21 3.94 4.95 2.83
CA PHE A 21 3.53 6.34 3.00
C PHE A 21 3.08 6.70 4.42
N SER A 22 3.07 5.75 5.36
CA SER A 22 2.63 6.01 6.73
C SER A 22 3.47 7.08 7.44
N ILE A 23 4.73 7.27 7.03
CA ILE A 23 5.64 8.28 7.57
C ILE A 23 5.34 9.71 7.06
N SER A 24 4.37 9.91 6.15
CA SER A 24 4.08 11.22 5.55
C SER A 24 3.77 12.31 6.58
N SER A 25 3.20 11.95 7.74
CA SER A 25 2.94 12.89 8.84
C SER A 25 4.21 13.49 9.45
N ALA A 26 5.37 12.86 9.25
CA ALA A 26 6.66 13.36 9.71
C ALA A 26 7.32 14.36 8.74
N LEU A 27 6.80 14.50 7.51
CA LEU A 27 7.41 15.35 6.46
C LEU A 27 7.68 16.79 6.94
N PRO A 28 6.76 17.52 7.63
CA PRO A 28 7.05 18.85 8.09
C PRO A 28 8.30 18.92 8.98
N ALA A 29 8.42 18.02 9.95
CA ALA A 29 9.57 17.96 10.83
C ALA A 29 10.86 17.51 10.09
N MET A 30 10.72 16.69 9.03
CA MET A 30 11.85 16.32 8.17
C MET A 30 12.31 17.51 7.31
N PHE A 31 11.41 18.39 6.82
CA PHE A 31 11.79 19.62 6.14
C PHE A 31 12.59 20.54 7.04
N ASP A 32 12.17 20.69 8.29
CA ASP A 32 12.89 21.50 9.29
C ASP A 32 14.27 20.93 9.61
N TYR A 33 14.41 19.61 9.62
CA TYR A 33 15.70 18.96 9.90
C TYR A 33 16.65 19.00 8.69
N TYR A 34 16.16 18.78 7.48
CA TYR A 34 16.95 18.70 6.26
C TYR A 34 16.99 20.03 5.48
N GLN A 35 17.17 21.17 6.15
CA GLN A 35 17.17 22.52 5.55
C GLN A 35 18.18 22.71 4.41
N GLY A 36 19.23 21.88 4.35
CA GLY A 36 20.23 21.90 3.28
C GLY A 36 19.79 21.19 1.98
N TYR A 37 18.60 20.58 1.96
CA TYR A 37 18.08 19.83 0.82
C TYR A 37 16.79 20.45 0.32
N SER A 38 16.49 20.29 -0.99
CA SER A 38 15.23 20.79 -1.53
C SER A 38 14.03 19.98 -1.00
N THR A 39 12.84 20.60 -0.98
CA THR A 39 11.59 19.94 -0.58
C THR A 39 11.38 18.62 -1.32
N GLY A 40 11.61 18.61 -2.66
CA GLY A 40 11.49 17.38 -3.46
C GLY A 40 12.49 16.30 -3.07
N GLN A 41 13.69 16.65 -2.61
CA GLN A 41 14.65 15.66 -2.11
C GLN A 41 14.20 15.04 -0.79
N VAL A 42 13.58 15.80 0.09
CA VAL A 42 13.04 15.27 1.35
C VAL A 42 11.80 14.42 1.09
N GLU A 43 10.89 14.84 0.21
CA GLU A 43 9.72 14.04 -0.21
C GLU A 43 10.14 12.75 -0.89
N LEU A 44 11.27 12.75 -1.62
CA LEU A 44 11.84 11.55 -2.23
C LEU A 44 12.15 10.47 -1.18
N LEU A 45 12.60 10.84 0.02
CA LEU A 45 12.84 9.86 1.10
C LEU A 45 11.57 9.09 1.48
N VAL A 46 10.39 9.70 1.36
CA VAL A 46 9.11 9.05 1.65
C VAL A 46 8.60 8.22 0.46
N SER A 47 8.79 8.69 -0.77
CA SER A 47 8.32 8.02 -1.99
C SER A 47 9.28 6.94 -2.51
N LEU A 48 10.56 6.99 -2.13
CA LEU A 48 11.63 6.08 -2.58
C LEU A 48 11.31 4.59 -2.40
N PRO A 49 10.63 4.13 -1.35
CA PRO A 49 10.23 2.74 -1.23
C PRO A 49 9.44 2.22 -2.42
N SER A 50 8.65 3.05 -3.10
CA SER A 50 7.87 2.64 -4.28
C SER A 50 8.77 2.15 -5.41
N PHE A 51 9.96 2.73 -5.58
CA PHE A 51 10.95 2.25 -6.56
C PHE A 51 11.51 0.88 -6.16
N GLY A 52 11.79 0.67 -4.88
CA GLY A 52 12.22 -0.63 -4.35
C GLY A 52 11.14 -1.71 -4.54
N ILE A 53 9.87 -1.38 -4.25
CA ILE A 53 8.73 -2.27 -4.48
C ILE A 53 8.64 -2.64 -5.97
N MET A 54 8.67 -1.66 -6.86
CA MET A 54 8.60 -1.88 -8.31
C MET A 54 9.75 -2.75 -8.82
N ALA A 55 10.99 -2.47 -8.39
CA ALA A 55 12.14 -3.27 -8.76
C ALA A 55 11.97 -4.73 -8.32
N MET A 56 11.48 -4.95 -7.09
CA MET A 56 11.27 -6.29 -6.55
C MET A 56 10.14 -7.06 -7.24
N LEU A 57 9.05 -6.38 -7.62
CA LEU A 57 7.98 -6.98 -8.40
C LEU A 57 8.47 -7.45 -9.77
N LEU A 58 9.33 -6.67 -10.44
CA LEU A 58 9.94 -7.05 -11.71
C LEU A 58 10.92 -8.24 -11.55
N LEU A 59 11.65 -8.31 -10.45
CA LEU A 59 12.61 -9.36 -10.14
C LEU A 59 11.95 -10.62 -9.54
N ASN A 60 10.67 -10.58 -9.20
CA ASN A 60 10.00 -11.68 -8.50
C ASN A 60 10.15 -13.03 -9.21
N GLY A 61 10.01 -13.06 -10.53
CA GLY A 61 10.17 -14.30 -11.31
C GLY A 61 11.58 -14.92 -11.23
N VAL A 62 12.61 -14.13 -10.94
CA VAL A 62 13.97 -14.60 -10.70
C VAL A 62 14.11 -15.07 -9.25
N LEU A 63 13.58 -14.27 -8.31
CA LEU A 63 13.64 -14.57 -6.88
C LEU A 63 12.95 -15.89 -6.52
N GLU A 64 11.81 -16.18 -7.14
CA GLU A 64 11.07 -17.44 -6.97
C GLU A 64 11.88 -18.68 -7.38
N ARG A 65 12.84 -18.52 -8.29
CA ARG A 65 13.73 -19.61 -8.71
C ARG A 65 14.90 -19.84 -7.74
N ILE A 66 15.25 -18.82 -6.95
CA ILE A 66 16.44 -18.83 -6.08
C ILE A 66 16.04 -19.10 -4.63
N PHE A 67 14.97 -18.46 -4.16
CA PHE A 67 14.58 -18.49 -2.76
C PHE A 67 13.25 -19.23 -2.57
N PRO A 68 13.17 -20.19 -1.62
CA PRO A 68 11.91 -20.78 -1.20
C PRO A 68 11.00 -19.69 -0.58
N GLU A 69 9.68 -19.83 -0.76
CA GLU A 69 8.67 -18.83 -0.35
C GLU A 69 8.86 -18.35 1.08
N ARG A 70 9.02 -19.29 2.02
CA ARG A 70 9.19 -18.95 3.45
C ARG A 70 10.42 -18.09 3.70
N LEU A 71 11.54 -18.39 3.03
CA LEU A 71 12.77 -17.59 3.16
C LEU A 71 12.57 -16.19 2.59
N GLN A 72 11.90 -16.07 1.45
CA GLN A 72 11.59 -14.80 0.81
C GLN A 72 10.72 -13.92 1.72
N LEU A 73 9.67 -14.48 2.33
CA LEU A 73 8.81 -13.76 3.29
C LEU A 73 9.59 -13.37 4.56
N THR A 74 10.40 -14.27 5.10
CA THR A 74 11.23 -13.98 6.29
C THR A 74 12.24 -12.87 6.01
N LEU A 75 12.97 -12.95 4.89
CA LEU A 75 13.93 -11.91 4.49
C LEU A 75 13.23 -10.58 4.20
N GLY A 76 12.07 -10.60 3.53
CA GLY A 76 11.28 -9.40 3.28
C GLY A 76 10.87 -8.68 4.57
N LEU A 77 10.37 -9.42 5.58
CA LEU A 77 9.99 -8.86 6.88
C LEU A 77 11.20 -8.35 7.67
N LEU A 78 12.33 -9.06 7.64
CA LEU A 78 13.57 -8.61 8.30
C LEU A 78 14.10 -7.33 7.67
N ILE A 79 14.22 -7.31 6.33
CA ILE A 79 14.71 -6.14 5.60
C ILE A 79 13.79 -4.95 5.86
N LEU A 80 12.46 -5.12 5.74
CA LEU A 80 11.46 -4.09 6.01
C LEU A 80 11.65 -3.52 7.43
N SER A 81 11.75 -4.39 8.43
CA SER A 81 11.77 -3.96 9.83
C SER A 81 13.07 -3.27 10.20
N ILE A 82 14.21 -3.85 9.80
CA ILE A 82 15.53 -3.32 10.12
C ILE A 82 15.75 -1.99 9.38
N SER A 83 15.54 -1.97 8.06
CA SER A 83 15.74 -0.76 7.26
C SER A 83 14.67 0.31 7.56
N GLY A 84 13.44 -0.11 7.89
CA GLY A 84 12.37 0.80 8.29
C GLY A 84 12.68 1.53 9.60
N THR A 85 13.25 0.86 10.58
CA THR A 85 13.62 1.45 11.88
C THR A 85 14.98 2.14 11.89
N ALA A 86 15.86 1.86 10.92
CA ALA A 86 17.23 2.38 10.87
C ALA A 86 17.34 3.92 10.97
N PRO A 87 16.45 4.75 10.37
CA PRO A 87 16.52 6.20 10.49
C PRO A 87 16.36 6.73 11.92
N PHE A 88 15.82 5.93 12.85
CA PHE A 88 15.80 6.28 14.27
C PHE A 88 17.22 6.42 14.85
N TRP A 89 18.15 5.58 14.41
CA TRP A 89 19.51 5.52 14.95
C TRP A 89 20.46 6.52 14.30
N TYR A 90 20.31 6.74 12.99
CA TYR A 90 21.16 7.66 12.24
C TYR A 90 20.37 8.39 11.14
N GLN A 91 20.46 9.72 11.13
CA GLN A 91 19.60 10.63 10.36
C GLN A 91 20.30 11.24 9.13
N GLY A 92 21.52 10.81 8.78
CA GLY A 92 22.21 11.30 7.58
C GLY A 92 21.37 11.04 6.31
N TYR A 93 21.19 12.06 5.47
CA TYR A 93 20.30 12.00 4.30
C TYR A 93 20.55 10.76 3.42
N TYR A 94 21.81 10.49 3.05
CA TYR A 94 22.14 9.34 2.20
C TYR A 94 21.92 8.00 2.90
N PHE A 95 22.10 7.93 4.20
CA PHE A 95 21.80 6.73 4.97
C PHE A 95 20.29 6.47 4.97
N VAL A 96 19.49 7.51 5.25
CA VAL A 96 18.02 7.40 5.19
C VAL A 96 17.58 7.04 3.78
N PHE A 97 18.17 7.63 2.74
CA PHE A 97 17.90 7.29 1.34
C PHE A 97 18.10 5.79 1.08
N VAL A 98 19.25 5.23 1.43
CA VAL A 98 19.55 3.79 1.23
C VAL A 98 18.59 2.92 2.04
N THR A 99 18.34 3.26 3.30
CA THR A 99 17.44 2.47 4.15
C THR A 99 15.98 2.51 3.64
N ARG A 100 15.52 3.63 3.09
CA ARG A 100 14.19 3.72 2.47
C ARG A 100 14.07 2.89 1.18
N LEU A 101 15.15 2.83 0.38
CA LEU A 101 15.18 1.94 -0.78
C LEU A 101 15.14 0.46 -0.35
N LEU A 102 15.97 0.07 0.63
CA LEU A 102 15.98 -1.29 1.19
C LEU A 102 14.61 -1.66 1.79
N PHE A 103 13.98 -0.72 2.51
CA PHE A 103 12.62 -0.89 3.01
C PHE A 103 11.65 -1.25 1.88
N GLY A 104 11.71 -0.53 0.76
CA GLY A 104 10.90 -0.81 -0.42
C GLY A 104 11.16 -2.19 -1.03
N LEU A 105 12.43 -2.62 -1.08
CA LEU A 105 12.78 -3.97 -1.52
C LEU A 105 12.15 -5.03 -0.59
N GLY A 106 12.22 -4.86 0.73
CA GLY A 106 11.57 -5.75 1.69
C GLY A 106 10.05 -5.84 1.49
N VAL A 107 9.38 -4.69 1.36
CA VAL A 107 7.93 -4.63 1.07
C VAL A 107 7.59 -5.30 -0.27
N GLY A 108 8.42 -5.07 -1.30
CA GLY A 108 8.23 -5.67 -2.62
C GLY A 108 8.32 -7.20 -2.61
N MET A 109 9.26 -7.76 -1.83
CA MET A 109 9.36 -9.22 -1.62
C MET A 109 8.08 -9.79 -1.00
N LEU A 110 7.49 -9.08 -0.02
CA LEU A 110 6.25 -9.49 0.62
C LEU A 110 5.06 -9.40 -0.32
N ASN A 111 4.93 -8.28 -1.06
CA ASN A 111 3.83 -8.07 -2.02
C ASN A 111 3.77 -9.17 -3.07
N ALA A 112 4.92 -9.55 -3.60
CA ALA A 112 5.01 -10.61 -4.59
C ALA A 112 4.47 -11.96 -4.09
N LYS A 113 4.64 -12.25 -2.79
CA LYS A 113 4.27 -13.54 -2.18
C LYS A 113 2.96 -13.54 -1.41
N ALA A 114 2.44 -12.39 -0.99
CA ALA A 114 1.23 -12.32 -0.17
C ALA A 114 -0.03 -12.90 -0.85
N ILE A 115 -0.10 -12.91 -2.18
CA ILE A 115 -1.19 -13.52 -2.95
C ILE A 115 -0.93 -15.01 -3.16
N SER A 116 0.31 -15.40 -3.50
CA SER A 116 0.62 -16.80 -3.78
C SER A 116 0.44 -17.68 -2.56
N ILE A 117 0.93 -17.26 -1.38
CA ILE A 117 0.77 -18.05 -0.14
C ILE A 117 -0.69 -18.33 0.20
N ILE A 118 -1.60 -17.37 -0.01
CA ILE A 118 -3.04 -17.58 0.19
C ILE A 118 -3.58 -18.56 -0.86
N SER A 119 -3.14 -18.43 -2.10
CA SER A 119 -3.64 -19.22 -3.21
C SER A 119 -3.15 -20.67 -3.18
N GLU A 120 -1.99 -20.92 -2.63
CA GLU A 120 -1.38 -22.24 -2.50
C GLU A 120 -1.91 -23.00 -1.28
N ARG A 121 -2.12 -22.30 -0.15
CA ARG A 121 -2.55 -22.92 1.12
C ARG A 121 -4.07 -23.09 1.24
N TYR A 122 -4.85 -22.24 0.60
CA TYR A 122 -6.31 -22.24 0.74
C TYR A 122 -7.01 -22.48 -0.59
N HIS A 123 -8.12 -23.25 -0.57
CA HIS A 123 -8.87 -23.67 -1.75
C HIS A 123 -10.35 -23.31 -1.62
N GLY A 124 -11.07 -23.22 -2.75
CA GLY A 124 -12.51 -23.00 -2.80
C GLY A 124 -12.95 -21.69 -2.10
N LYS A 125 -14.02 -21.77 -1.31
CA LYS A 125 -14.61 -20.61 -0.61
C LYS A 125 -13.63 -19.95 0.38
N THR A 126 -12.79 -20.75 1.06
CA THR A 126 -11.82 -20.23 2.03
C THR A 126 -10.77 -19.36 1.35
N ARG A 127 -10.29 -19.73 0.16
CA ARG A 127 -9.36 -18.89 -0.63
C ARG A 127 -9.96 -17.54 -0.97
N ILE A 128 -11.21 -17.51 -1.45
CA ILE A 128 -11.92 -16.29 -1.80
C ILE A 128 -12.06 -15.39 -0.57
N GLN A 129 -12.44 -15.95 0.58
CA GLN A 129 -12.55 -15.21 1.83
C GLN A 129 -11.20 -14.62 2.29
N MET A 130 -10.13 -15.44 2.25
CA MET A 130 -8.78 -14.98 2.65
C MET A 130 -8.26 -13.87 1.75
N LEU A 131 -8.51 -13.93 0.43
CA LEU A 131 -8.14 -12.86 -0.50
C LEU A 131 -8.93 -11.56 -0.23
N GLY A 132 -10.21 -11.68 0.13
CA GLY A 132 -11.03 -10.55 0.54
C GLY A 132 -10.52 -9.91 1.85
N PHE A 133 -10.24 -10.72 2.86
CA PHE A 133 -9.67 -10.25 4.13
C PHE A 133 -8.28 -9.65 3.97
N ARG A 134 -7.49 -10.13 3.00
CA ARG A 134 -6.19 -9.56 2.68
C ARG A 134 -6.29 -8.07 2.35
N GLY A 135 -7.20 -7.69 1.44
CA GLY A 135 -7.38 -6.28 1.06
C GLY A 135 -7.80 -5.40 2.25
N SER A 136 -8.72 -5.89 3.09
CA SER A 136 -9.11 -5.18 4.32
C SER A 136 -7.94 -5.08 5.32
N ALA A 137 -7.14 -6.13 5.47
CA ALA A 137 -5.98 -6.12 6.35
C ALA A 137 -4.92 -5.10 5.89
N GLU A 138 -4.70 -4.95 4.58
CA GLU A 138 -3.78 -3.92 4.04
C GLU A 138 -4.20 -2.52 4.46
N VAL A 139 -5.48 -2.18 4.30
CA VAL A 139 -6.00 -0.85 4.66
C VAL A 139 -5.94 -0.62 6.17
N VAL A 140 -6.35 -1.62 6.96
CA VAL A 140 -6.29 -1.56 8.44
C VAL A 140 -4.84 -1.41 8.90
N GLY A 141 -3.92 -2.20 8.34
CA GLY A 141 -2.50 -2.14 8.68
C GLY A 141 -1.88 -0.77 8.37
N ALA A 142 -2.13 -0.25 7.18
CA ALA A 142 -1.68 1.09 6.78
C ALA A 142 -2.21 2.17 7.73
N SER A 143 -3.50 2.11 8.08
CA SER A 143 -4.14 3.07 8.99
C SER A 143 -3.55 2.99 10.40
N ILE A 144 -3.39 1.79 10.95
CA ILE A 144 -2.79 1.59 12.30
C ILE A 144 -1.35 2.10 12.31
N LEU A 145 -0.55 1.79 11.27
CA LEU A 145 0.83 2.30 11.21
C LEU A 145 0.87 3.82 11.09
N THR A 146 0.00 4.42 10.28
CA THR A 146 -0.09 5.88 10.15
C THR A 146 -0.44 6.54 11.49
N LEU A 147 -1.38 5.96 12.24
CA LEU A 147 -1.70 6.41 13.61
C LEU A 147 -0.51 6.25 14.55
N ALA A 148 0.17 5.10 14.53
CA ALA A 148 1.34 4.85 15.36
C ALA A 148 2.47 5.86 15.06
N VAL A 149 2.75 6.13 13.78
CA VAL A 149 3.68 7.17 13.33
C VAL A 149 3.30 8.51 13.93
N GLY A 150 2.02 8.91 13.83
CA GLY A 150 1.54 10.18 14.39
C GLY A 150 1.73 10.29 15.89
N GLN A 151 1.46 9.22 16.66
CA GLN A 151 1.68 9.22 18.11
C GLN A 151 3.18 9.27 18.47
N LEU A 152 4.02 8.56 17.72
CA LEU A 152 5.46 8.56 17.93
C LEU A 152 6.12 9.90 17.59
N LEU A 153 5.48 10.74 16.76
CA LEU A 153 5.94 12.11 16.47
C LEU A 153 6.05 12.99 17.72
N ALA A 154 5.27 12.71 18.79
CA ALA A 154 5.40 13.39 20.08
C ALA A 154 6.80 13.23 20.70
N PHE A 155 7.51 12.16 20.35
CA PHE A 155 8.87 11.86 20.81
C PHE A 155 9.96 12.29 19.82
N GLY A 156 9.56 12.99 18.75
CA GLY A 156 10.42 13.43 17.65
C GLY A 156 10.17 12.67 16.35
N TRP A 157 10.52 13.31 15.22
CA TRP A 157 10.27 12.73 13.89
C TRP A 157 11.00 11.40 13.67
N THR A 158 12.18 11.23 14.26
CA THR A 158 12.96 9.98 14.17
C THR A 158 12.28 8.81 14.85
N ALA A 159 11.60 9.07 16.00
CA ALA A 159 10.86 8.04 16.72
C ALA A 159 9.73 7.43 15.89
N SER A 160 9.17 8.17 14.94
CA SER A 160 8.13 7.69 14.02
C SER A 160 8.55 6.45 13.23
N PHE A 161 9.84 6.30 12.94
CA PHE A 161 10.37 5.14 12.22
C PHE A 161 10.32 3.85 13.05
N LEU A 162 10.21 3.93 14.38
CA LEU A 162 10.03 2.76 15.23
C LEU A 162 8.70 2.03 14.97
N ALA A 163 7.70 2.70 14.38
CA ALA A 163 6.45 2.06 13.97
C ALA A 163 6.70 0.85 13.05
N TYR A 164 7.75 0.89 12.22
CA TYR A 164 8.09 -0.21 11.32
C TYR A 164 8.65 -1.46 12.03
N ALA A 165 8.97 -1.38 13.34
CA ALA A 165 9.27 -2.55 14.16
C ALA A 165 8.07 -3.51 14.26
N ALA A 166 6.84 -3.06 13.95
CA ALA A 166 5.67 -3.91 13.81
C ALA A 166 5.89 -5.08 12.84
N GLY A 167 6.76 -4.92 11.84
CA GLY A 167 7.16 -6.01 10.95
C GLY A 167 7.84 -7.17 11.67
N LEU A 168 8.55 -6.93 12.78
CA LEU A 168 9.12 -8.01 13.63
C LEU A 168 8.05 -8.79 14.35
N VAL A 169 6.96 -8.13 14.77
CA VAL A 169 5.81 -8.79 15.39
C VAL A 169 5.14 -9.71 14.35
N VAL A 170 4.94 -9.19 13.13
CA VAL A 170 4.39 -9.98 12.01
C VAL A 170 5.31 -11.16 11.69
N LEU A 171 6.63 -10.95 11.69
CA LEU A 171 7.61 -12.02 11.48
C LEU A 171 7.51 -13.10 12.56
N ALA A 172 7.41 -12.71 13.83
CA ALA A 172 7.26 -13.66 14.93
C ALA A 172 5.97 -14.48 14.78
N LEU A 173 4.84 -13.82 14.47
CA LEU A 173 3.56 -14.51 14.21
C LEU A 173 3.68 -15.49 13.03
N PHE A 174 4.32 -15.07 11.94
CA PHE A 174 4.52 -15.91 10.76
C PHE A 174 5.36 -17.14 11.09
N LEU A 175 6.50 -16.98 11.76
CA LEU A 175 7.40 -18.09 12.07
C LEU A 175 6.82 -19.08 13.08
N LEU A 176 6.03 -18.61 14.06
CA LEU A 176 5.45 -19.41 15.13
C LEU A 176 4.20 -20.19 14.68
N PHE A 177 3.35 -19.60 13.84
CA PHE A 177 2.02 -20.14 13.57
C PHE A 177 1.84 -20.64 12.15
N VAL A 178 2.70 -20.30 11.19
CA VAL A 178 2.64 -20.84 9.84
C VAL A 178 3.55 -22.06 9.75
N PRO A 179 2.98 -23.28 9.60
CA PRO A 179 3.77 -24.51 9.57
C PRO A 179 4.76 -24.51 8.40
N TYR A 180 5.92 -25.12 8.64
CA TYR A 180 6.88 -25.38 7.58
C TYR A 180 6.44 -26.59 6.76
N ASP A 181 6.09 -26.38 5.51
CA ASP A 181 5.77 -27.46 4.59
C ASP A 181 7.06 -27.89 3.86
N LYS A 182 7.48 -29.15 4.06
CA LYS A 182 8.72 -29.65 3.43
C LYS A 182 8.63 -29.74 1.89
N GLU A 183 7.41 -29.64 1.34
CA GLU A 183 7.20 -29.61 -0.12
C GLU A 183 7.39 -28.22 -0.75
N GLU A 184 7.42 -27.15 0.04
CA GLU A 184 7.68 -25.77 -0.44
C GLU A 184 9.07 -25.61 -1.09
N GLY A 185 9.98 -26.56 -0.92
CA GLY A 185 11.29 -26.59 -1.57
C GLY A 185 11.29 -27.00 -3.06
N LYS A 186 10.16 -27.45 -3.58
CA LYS A 186 10.01 -27.69 -5.01
C LYS A 186 9.55 -26.42 -5.69
N VAL A 187 10.50 -25.72 -6.30
CA VAL A 187 10.25 -24.62 -7.24
C VAL A 187 9.03 -24.94 -8.08
N SER A 188 7.94 -24.20 -7.88
CA SER A 188 6.73 -24.34 -8.66
C SER A 188 7.09 -24.18 -10.13
N LYS A 189 7.14 -25.29 -10.88
CA LYS A 189 7.25 -25.24 -12.32
C LYS A 189 5.94 -24.67 -12.84
N HIS A 190 5.87 -23.35 -12.97
CA HIS A 190 4.83 -22.74 -13.77
C HIS A 190 4.87 -23.40 -15.14
N LYS A 191 3.85 -24.24 -15.43
CA LYS A 191 3.62 -24.73 -16.77
C LYS A 191 3.55 -23.50 -17.68
N HIS A 192 4.43 -23.46 -18.67
CA HIS A 192 4.27 -22.57 -19.81
C HIS A 192 2.96 -22.95 -20.52
N GLU A 193 1.85 -22.37 -20.09
CA GLU A 193 0.63 -22.37 -20.86
C GLU A 193 0.84 -21.49 -22.09
N GLU A 194 0.42 -21.99 -23.24
CA GLU A 194 0.51 -21.32 -24.53
C GLU A 194 0.00 -19.88 -24.42
N LEU A 195 0.86 -18.96 -24.86
CA LEU A 195 0.71 -17.52 -24.73
C LEU A 195 -0.33 -17.01 -25.74
N GLU A 196 -1.59 -16.99 -25.38
CA GLU A 196 -2.57 -16.14 -26.09
C GLU A 196 -2.04 -14.70 -26.10
N ARG A 197 -2.10 -14.06 -27.26
CA ARG A 197 -1.59 -12.67 -27.44
C ARG A 197 -2.72 -11.69 -27.19
N LEU A 198 -2.43 -10.64 -26.40
CA LEU A 198 -3.34 -9.50 -26.23
C LEU A 198 -3.64 -8.87 -27.61
N THR A 199 -4.93 -8.66 -27.91
CA THR A 199 -5.33 -7.94 -29.11
C THR A 199 -4.93 -6.46 -29.03
N PRO A 200 -4.73 -5.74 -30.15
CA PRO A 200 -4.42 -4.32 -30.12
C PRO A 200 -5.43 -3.49 -29.31
N THR A 201 -6.71 -3.81 -29.42
CA THR A 201 -7.80 -3.14 -28.70
C THR A 201 -7.66 -3.32 -27.18
N MET A 202 -7.31 -4.52 -26.71
CA MET A 202 -7.05 -4.79 -25.30
C MET A 202 -5.84 -4.02 -24.77
N LYS A 203 -4.76 -3.92 -25.58
CA LYS A 203 -3.57 -3.15 -25.21
C LYS A 203 -3.89 -1.66 -25.05
N TRP A 204 -4.67 -1.08 -25.93
CA TRP A 204 -5.11 0.31 -25.83
C TRP A 204 -6.02 0.55 -24.62
N LEU A 205 -6.93 -0.36 -24.32
CA LEU A 205 -7.77 -0.28 -23.15
C LEU A 205 -6.93 -0.33 -21.85
N ILE A 206 -5.99 -1.28 -21.75
CA ILE A 206 -5.08 -1.39 -20.60
C ILE A 206 -4.28 -0.10 -20.45
N PHE A 207 -3.72 0.42 -21.54
CA PHE A 207 -2.92 1.65 -21.53
C PHE A 207 -3.74 2.86 -21.05
N TYR A 208 -4.98 3.02 -21.53
CA TYR A 208 -5.87 4.09 -21.09
C TYR A 208 -6.24 3.97 -19.61
N LEU A 209 -6.60 2.77 -19.15
CA LEU A 209 -6.95 2.52 -17.76
C LEU A 209 -5.74 2.67 -16.84
N ALA A 210 -4.53 2.27 -17.28
CA ALA A 210 -3.30 2.47 -16.55
C ALA A 210 -2.96 3.97 -16.39
N ILE A 211 -3.14 4.78 -17.44
CA ILE A 211 -2.95 6.24 -17.34
C ILE A 211 -3.96 6.83 -16.33
N ALA A 212 -5.24 6.47 -16.43
CA ALA A 212 -6.26 6.96 -15.53
C ALA A 212 -5.94 6.59 -14.06
N ALA A 213 -5.58 5.33 -13.80
CA ALA A 213 -5.14 4.88 -12.48
C ALA A 213 -3.90 5.64 -12.01
N SER A 214 -2.90 5.83 -12.87
CA SER A 214 -1.67 6.56 -12.52
C SER A 214 -1.96 7.99 -12.11
N VAL A 215 -2.80 8.71 -12.84
CA VAL A 215 -3.19 10.08 -12.48
C VAL A 215 -3.86 10.12 -11.10
N ILE A 216 -4.80 9.21 -10.85
CA ILE A 216 -5.51 9.11 -9.56
C ILE A 216 -4.54 8.79 -8.43
N VAL A 217 -3.65 7.81 -8.62
CA VAL A 217 -2.65 7.42 -7.60
C VAL A 217 -1.65 8.54 -7.33
N CYS A 218 -1.11 9.17 -8.38
CA CYS A 218 -0.15 10.28 -8.22
C CYS A 218 -0.79 11.46 -7.48
N THR A 219 -2.03 11.84 -7.83
CA THR A 219 -2.76 12.92 -7.15
C THR A 219 -3.03 12.57 -5.69
N ASN A 220 -3.47 11.34 -5.40
CA ASN A 220 -3.70 10.88 -4.04
C ASN A 220 -2.41 10.90 -3.20
N THR A 221 -1.28 10.48 -3.78
CA THR A 221 0.02 10.49 -3.10
C THR A 221 0.48 11.93 -2.82
N ALA A 222 0.35 12.84 -3.79
CA ALA A 222 0.70 14.24 -3.62
C ALA A 222 -0.09 14.89 -2.48
N ILE A 223 -1.39 14.64 -2.42
CA ILE A 223 -2.24 15.13 -1.31
C ILE A 223 -1.86 14.50 0.02
N THR A 224 -1.57 13.20 0.06
CA THR A 224 -1.12 12.52 1.28
C THR A 224 0.15 13.17 1.85
N PHE A 225 1.05 13.65 1.00
CA PHE A 225 2.25 14.37 1.43
C PHE A 225 1.94 15.81 1.85
N ARG A 226 0.96 16.45 1.20
CA ARG A 226 0.65 17.87 1.43
C ARG A 226 -0.24 18.12 2.65
N ILE A 227 -1.14 17.18 3.00
CA ILE A 227 -2.06 17.36 4.14
C ILE A 227 -1.33 17.73 5.45
N PRO A 228 -0.22 17.05 5.88
CA PRO A 228 0.46 17.41 7.13
C PRO A 228 1.00 18.83 7.12
N SER A 229 1.66 19.26 6.04
CA SER A 229 2.19 20.62 5.89
C SER A 229 1.07 21.65 5.85
N LEU A 230 0.01 21.40 5.08
CA LEU A 230 -1.15 22.29 4.98
C LEU A 230 -1.80 22.50 6.35
N MET A 231 -1.98 21.45 7.15
CA MET A 231 -2.63 21.53 8.46
C MET A 231 -1.80 22.37 9.45
N ILE A 232 -0.47 22.25 9.40
CA ILE A 232 0.44 23.03 10.25
C ILE A 232 0.50 24.47 9.76
N GLU A 233 0.69 24.72 8.47
CA GLU A 233 0.77 26.05 7.87
C GLU A 233 -0.53 26.87 8.06
N ALA A 234 -1.68 26.21 7.98
CA ALA A 234 -2.99 26.83 8.20
C ALA A 234 -3.40 26.95 9.68
N GLY A 235 -2.60 26.41 10.60
CA GLY A 235 -2.91 26.39 12.03
C GLY A 235 -4.12 25.52 12.42
N PHE A 236 -4.45 24.51 11.59
CA PHE A 236 -5.58 23.61 11.84
C PHE A 236 -5.24 22.47 12.82
N GLY A 237 -3.95 22.24 13.09
CA GLY A 237 -3.49 21.24 14.02
C GLY A 237 -2.03 20.84 13.81
N ASP A 238 -1.61 19.83 14.53
CA ASP A 238 -0.27 19.30 14.53
C ASP A 238 -0.11 18.05 13.63
N ALA A 239 1.08 17.48 13.62
CA ALA A 239 1.37 16.26 12.88
C ALA A 239 0.60 15.02 13.40
N GLN A 240 0.23 15.00 14.69
CA GLN A 240 -0.59 13.92 15.26
C GLN A 240 -2.00 13.97 14.68
N LEU A 241 -2.62 15.15 14.67
CA LEU A 241 -3.95 15.34 14.07
C LEU A 241 -3.94 15.04 12.57
N SER A 242 -2.86 15.41 11.86
CA SER A 242 -2.67 15.05 10.44
C SER A 242 -2.69 13.53 10.23
N SER A 243 -2.04 12.77 11.13
CA SER A 243 -2.04 11.31 11.04
C SER A 243 -3.44 10.69 11.24
N LEU A 244 -4.26 11.31 12.09
CA LEU A 244 -5.68 10.91 12.26
C LEU A 244 -6.47 11.13 10.97
N VAL A 245 -6.31 12.30 10.33
CA VAL A 245 -6.97 12.62 9.06
C VAL A 245 -6.55 11.65 7.96
N LEU A 246 -5.25 11.37 7.83
CA LEU A 246 -4.72 10.42 6.85
C LEU A 246 -5.22 8.99 7.11
N SER A 247 -5.29 8.58 8.37
CA SER A 247 -5.82 7.26 8.73
C SER A 247 -7.32 7.14 8.44
N ALA A 248 -8.10 8.18 8.72
CA ALA A 248 -9.52 8.23 8.35
C ALA A 248 -9.70 8.15 6.83
N MET A 249 -8.87 8.89 6.07
CA MET A 249 -8.83 8.83 4.60
C MET A 249 -8.56 7.42 4.08
N GLN A 250 -7.73 6.63 4.75
CA GLN A 250 -7.45 5.24 4.37
C GLN A 250 -8.59 4.31 4.78
N LEU A 251 -9.07 4.40 6.03
CA LEU A 251 -10.12 3.52 6.57
C LEU A 251 -11.44 3.61 5.80
N ILE A 252 -11.78 4.78 5.27
CA ILE A 252 -12.98 4.96 4.46
C ILE A 252 -12.98 4.07 3.21
N GLY A 253 -11.80 3.64 2.74
CA GLY A 253 -11.65 2.68 1.66
C GLY A 253 -12.34 1.34 1.93
N ILE A 254 -12.48 0.92 3.20
CA ILE A 254 -13.23 -0.29 3.57
C ILE A 254 -14.71 -0.11 3.27
N LEU A 255 -15.29 1.04 3.64
CA LEU A 255 -16.68 1.37 3.33
C LEU A 255 -16.91 1.50 1.82
N ALA A 256 -15.93 2.05 1.10
CA ALA A 256 -15.95 2.09 -0.36
C ALA A 256 -16.03 0.67 -0.95
N GLY A 257 -15.20 -0.25 -0.47
CA GLY A 257 -15.23 -1.66 -0.89
C GLY A 257 -16.58 -2.35 -0.62
N LEU A 258 -17.17 -2.13 0.55
CA LEU A 258 -18.49 -2.66 0.90
C LEU A 258 -19.61 -2.08 0.03
N SER A 259 -19.50 -0.81 -0.35
CA SER A 259 -20.49 -0.10 -1.16
C SER A 259 -20.32 -0.37 -2.67
N PHE A 260 -19.21 -0.96 -3.08
CA PHE A 260 -18.81 -1.07 -4.48
C PHE A 260 -19.85 -1.81 -5.34
N SER A 261 -20.36 -2.94 -4.84
CA SER A 261 -21.36 -3.75 -5.56
C SER A 261 -22.66 -2.97 -5.83
N PHE A 262 -23.08 -2.13 -4.89
CA PHE A 262 -24.23 -1.25 -5.06
C PHE A 262 -23.91 -0.14 -6.08
N LEU A 263 -22.77 0.52 -5.94
CA LEU A 263 -22.39 1.63 -6.81
C LEU A 263 -22.18 1.19 -8.27
N ILE A 264 -21.57 0.04 -8.51
CA ILE A 264 -21.40 -0.47 -9.88
C ILE A 264 -22.74 -0.84 -10.53
N SER A 265 -23.70 -1.34 -9.76
CA SER A 265 -25.05 -1.61 -10.27
C SER A 265 -25.83 -0.35 -10.61
N ALA A 266 -25.63 0.74 -9.84
CA ALA A 266 -26.29 2.03 -10.02
C ALA A 266 -25.68 2.84 -11.19
N PHE A 267 -24.36 2.95 -11.25
CA PHE A 267 -23.66 3.84 -12.19
C PHE A 267 -23.07 3.12 -13.41
N ARG A 268 -22.93 1.80 -13.35
CA ARG A 268 -22.43 0.96 -14.45
C ARG A 268 -21.13 1.52 -15.07
N GLU A 269 -21.11 1.73 -16.38
CA GLU A 269 -19.94 2.24 -17.12
C GLU A 269 -19.52 3.67 -16.73
N LYS A 270 -20.40 4.44 -16.09
CA LYS A 270 -20.11 5.80 -15.64
C LYS A 270 -19.44 5.86 -14.27
N LEU A 271 -19.30 4.72 -13.57
CA LEU A 271 -18.78 4.71 -12.21
C LEU A 271 -17.36 5.30 -12.09
N LEU A 272 -16.48 5.00 -13.06
CA LEU A 272 -15.13 5.57 -13.07
C LEU A 272 -15.15 7.10 -13.22
N LEU A 273 -16.03 7.64 -14.08
CA LEU A 273 -16.20 9.07 -14.25
C LEU A 273 -16.75 9.73 -12.98
N VAL A 274 -17.80 9.15 -12.39
CA VAL A 274 -18.40 9.65 -11.13
C VAL A 274 -17.36 9.63 -10.00
N ALA A 275 -16.62 8.55 -9.84
CA ALA A 275 -15.57 8.44 -8.85
C ALA A 275 -14.44 9.47 -9.11
N GLY A 276 -14.03 9.68 -10.36
CA GLY A 276 -13.03 10.69 -10.73
C GLY A 276 -13.48 12.11 -10.40
N ILE A 277 -14.72 12.48 -10.71
CA ILE A 277 -15.30 13.79 -10.36
C ILE A 277 -15.36 13.95 -8.83
N THR A 278 -15.88 12.95 -8.12
CA THR A 278 -15.99 12.96 -6.65
C THR A 278 -14.61 13.09 -6.01
N PHE A 279 -13.60 12.38 -6.55
CA PHE A 279 -12.21 12.51 -6.13
C PHE A 279 -11.70 13.94 -6.31
N GLY A 280 -11.90 14.54 -7.50
CA GLY A 280 -11.52 15.91 -7.79
C GLY A 280 -12.18 16.93 -6.86
N VAL A 281 -13.49 16.77 -6.56
CA VAL A 281 -14.20 17.59 -5.58
C VAL A 281 -13.55 17.48 -4.20
N GLY A 282 -13.22 16.26 -3.74
CA GLY A 282 -12.51 16.07 -2.47
C GLY A 282 -11.16 16.81 -2.43
N GLN A 283 -10.39 16.78 -3.53
CA GLN A 283 -9.12 17.50 -3.62
C GLN A 283 -9.30 19.03 -3.57
N ILE A 284 -10.31 19.55 -4.26
CA ILE A 284 -10.65 21.00 -4.23
C ILE A 284 -11.07 21.40 -2.81
N MET A 285 -11.85 20.60 -2.11
CA MET A 285 -12.24 20.85 -0.72
C MET A 285 -11.01 20.98 0.19
N ILE A 286 -10.01 20.11 0.03
CA ILE A 286 -8.77 20.18 0.81
C ILE A 286 -7.98 21.44 0.43
N ALA A 287 -7.81 21.71 -0.86
CA ALA A 287 -6.99 22.83 -1.34
C ALA A 287 -7.55 24.21 -0.95
N LEU A 288 -8.87 24.34 -0.88
CA LEU A 288 -9.55 25.61 -0.55
C LEU A 288 -10.09 25.62 0.90
N ALA A 289 -9.62 24.72 1.76
CA ALA A 289 -10.19 24.54 3.09
C ALA A 289 -9.94 25.76 4.00
N PRO A 290 -10.99 26.47 4.47
CA PRO A 290 -10.88 27.51 5.47
C PRO A 290 -10.92 26.98 6.91
N SER A 291 -11.09 25.67 7.09
CA SER A 291 -11.23 25.03 8.39
C SER A 291 -10.82 23.56 8.37
N LEU A 292 -10.43 23.03 9.53
CA LEU A 292 -10.11 21.62 9.72
C LEU A 292 -11.23 20.67 9.21
N TRP A 293 -12.48 21.01 9.48
CA TRP A 293 -13.61 20.16 9.10
C TRP A 293 -13.74 19.97 7.60
N LEU A 294 -13.38 20.99 6.81
CA LEU A 294 -13.40 20.87 5.36
C LEU A 294 -12.22 20.03 4.85
N VAL A 295 -11.04 20.09 5.51
CA VAL A 295 -9.92 19.17 5.22
C VAL A 295 -10.34 17.74 5.50
N VAL A 296 -10.95 17.46 6.65
CA VAL A 296 -11.43 16.13 7.03
C VAL A 296 -12.47 15.63 6.03
N ALA A 297 -13.48 16.42 5.72
CA ALA A 297 -14.54 16.05 4.78
C ALA A 297 -13.98 15.78 3.38
N GLY A 298 -13.08 16.62 2.87
CA GLY A 298 -12.41 16.44 1.59
C GLY A 298 -11.53 15.19 1.57
N SER A 299 -10.81 14.91 2.66
CA SER A 299 -9.96 13.72 2.79
C SER A 299 -10.79 12.43 2.80
N VAL A 300 -11.88 12.39 3.56
CA VAL A 300 -12.81 11.24 3.61
C VAL A 300 -13.47 11.02 2.25
N LEU A 301 -13.96 12.09 1.62
CA LEU A 301 -14.59 12.03 0.30
C LEU A 301 -13.58 11.57 -0.77
N GLY A 302 -12.37 12.14 -0.74
CA GLY A 302 -11.26 11.78 -1.65
C GLY A 302 -10.83 10.33 -1.46
N GLY A 303 -10.63 9.86 -0.22
CA GLY A 303 -10.25 8.48 0.09
C GLY A 303 -11.31 7.45 -0.35
N PHE A 304 -12.60 7.78 -0.15
CA PHE A 304 -13.71 6.96 -0.63
C PHE A 304 -13.69 6.85 -2.17
N ALA A 305 -13.64 8.00 -2.85
CA ALA A 305 -13.65 8.06 -4.30
C ALA A 305 -12.41 7.42 -4.93
N TYR A 306 -11.23 7.59 -4.32
CA TYR A 306 -9.98 6.92 -4.71
C TYR A 306 -10.13 5.39 -4.72
N SER A 307 -10.66 4.82 -3.64
CA SER A 307 -10.86 3.37 -3.53
C SER A 307 -11.86 2.84 -4.55
N ILE A 308 -12.98 3.56 -4.77
CA ILE A 308 -13.96 3.21 -5.82
C ILE A 308 -13.32 3.27 -7.21
N ALA A 309 -12.56 4.32 -7.51
CA ALA A 309 -11.94 4.50 -8.82
C ALA A 309 -10.96 3.38 -9.15
N LEU A 310 -10.04 3.05 -8.22
CA LEU A 310 -9.09 1.95 -8.41
C LEU A 310 -9.79 0.61 -8.55
N THR A 311 -10.77 0.31 -7.70
CA THR A 311 -11.53 -0.94 -7.79
C THR A 311 -12.25 -1.04 -9.14
N THR A 312 -12.80 0.06 -9.64
CA THR A 312 -13.46 0.11 -10.95
C THR A 312 -12.46 -0.15 -12.09
N VAL A 313 -11.25 0.41 -12.03
CA VAL A 313 -10.20 0.14 -13.02
C VAL A 313 -9.86 -1.36 -13.06
N PHE A 314 -9.61 -1.98 -11.91
CA PHE A 314 -9.31 -3.42 -11.85
C PHE A 314 -10.47 -4.28 -12.34
N GLN A 315 -11.71 -3.89 -12.04
CA GLN A 315 -12.89 -4.60 -12.54
C GLN A 315 -12.99 -4.51 -14.05
N LEU A 316 -12.86 -3.32 -14.64
CA LEU A 316 -12.90 -3.12 -16.09
C LEU A 316 -11.82 -3.92 -16.82
N ILE A 317 -10.62 -4.03 -16.24
CA ILE A 317 -9.56 -4.89 -16.75
C ILE A 317 -10.00 -6.36 -16.70
N SER A 318 -10.53 -6.81 -15.55
CA SER A 318 -10.91 -8.21 -15.38
C SER A 318 -12.11 -8.66 -16.20
N GLU A 319 -13.03 -7.75 -16.52
CA GLU A 319 -14.20 -8.04 -17.38
C GLU A 319 -13.87 -8.10 -18.88
N ARG A 320 -12.90 -7.28 -19.31
CA ARG A 320 -12.56 -7.11 -20.73
C ARG A 320 -11.41 -7.98 -21.19
N ILE A 321 -10.66 -8.58 -20.25
CA ILE A 321 -9.49 -9.39 -20.52
C ILE A 321 -9.74 -10.83 -20.08
N PRO A 322 -9.50 -11.85 -20.94
CA PRO A 322 -9.63 -13.24 -20.55
C PRO A 322 -8.78 -13.57 -19.32
N ALA A 323 -9.31 -14.40 -18.41
CA ALA A 323 -8.66 -14.73 -17.14
C ALA A 323 -7.20 -15.22 -17.29
N LYS A 324 -6.89 -15.90 -18.42
CA LYS A 324 -5.54 -16.38 -18.75
C LYS A 324 -4.53 -15.25 -19.05
N LEU A 325 -5.01 -14.06 -19.41
CA LEU A 325 -4.18 -12.90 -19.76
C LEU A 325 -4.15 -11.84 -18.67
N LEU A 326 -4.94 -11.99 -17.59
CA LEU A 326 -5.05 -11.02 -16.50
C LEU A 326 -3.69 -10.73 -15.84
N ASN A 327 -2.87 -11.74 -15.59
CA ASN A 327 -1.53 -11.56 -14.99
C ASN A 327 -0.55 -10.73 -15.85
N LYS A 328 -0.89 -10.46 -17.12
CA LYS A 328 -0.10 -9.58 -18.00
C LYS A 328 -0.68 -8.16 -18.12
N ALA A 329 -1.90 -7.99 -17.66
CA ALA A 329 -2.65 -6.75 -17.80
C ALA A 329 -2.73 -5.95 -16.49
N THR A 330 -2.56 -6.63 -15.37
CA THR A 330 -2.45 -6.04 -14.02
C THR A 330 -1.01 -5.94 -13.55
#